data_01b28b6431ac21109edfe9d1638c1be0
#
_entry.id   01b28b6431ac21109edfe9d1638c1be0
#
_cell.length_a   1.000
_cell.length_b   1.000
_cell.length_c   1.000
_cell.angle_alpha   90.00
_cell.angle_beta   90.00
_cell.angle_gamma   90.00
#
_symmetry.space_group_name_H-M   'P 1'
#
loop_
_entity.id
_entity.type
_entity.pdbx_description
1 polymer ?
#
loop_
_entity_poly.entity_id
_entity_poly.type
_entity_poly.pdbx_seq_one_letter_code
_entity_poly.pdbx_strand_id
1 'polypeptide(L)'
;MSVFEPVVPASVEELIAALPKVELHVHLEGSMRPALLLELAVKHGVVGLPASLDAVREWYEFRDFPHFVDVYLAAVQTLRDQEDFALLVEQTAATLAAQNVRYAEVIVTPWLHPDRGISTEHVFGGLERGREVAERESGIRLRWLADFPGHYGAACGEQTLDAVLAAGVDSVIGFNVGGIEVDRDQFAAVIDR
;
A
#
# COMPACT_ATOMS: atom_id res chain seq x y z
N MET A 1 11.56 -32.58 -27.00
CA MET A 1 12.04 -32.00 -25.74
C MET A 1 12.79 -30.75 -26.10
N SER A 2 12.20 -29.59 -25.84
CA SER A 2 12.91 -28.30 -26.05
C SER A 2 13.94 -28.16 -24.94
N VAL A 3 15.21 -28.14 -25.30
CA VAL A 3 16.31 -27.87 -24.35
C VAL A 3 16.26 -26.36 -24.08
N PHE A 4 15.83 -25.99 -22.89
CA PHE A 4 15.99 -24.62 -22.40
C PHE A 4 17.49 -24.35 -22.22
N GLU A 5 18.10 -23.65 -23.18
CA GLU A 5 19.44 -23.09 -22.94
C GLU A 5 19.31 -21.97 -21.90
N PRO A 6 20.04 -22.04 -20.79
CA PRO A 6 20.01 -20.97 -19.80
C PRO A 6 20.63 -19.71 -20.43
N VAL A 7 19.85 -18.63 -20.49
CA VAL A 7 20.38 -17.31 -20.85
C VAL A 7 21.25 -16.84 -19.69
N VAL A 8 22.56 -16.83 -19.89
CA VAL A 8 23.52 -16.30 -18.90
C VAL A 8 23.55 -14.78 -19.04
N PRO A 9 23.18 -14.02 -18.00
CA PRO A 9 23.22 -12.56 -18.03
C PRO A 9 24.64 -12.06 -18.31
N ALA A 10 24.79 -11.04 -19.16
CA ALA A 10 26.10 -10.50 -19.54
C ALA A 10 26.66 -9.51 -18.49
N SER A 11 25.80 -9.01 -17.58
CA SER A 11 26.18 -8.09 -16.49
C SER A 11 25.43 -8.37 -15.19
N VAL A 12 25.89 -7.79 -14.09
CA VAL A 12 25.21 -7.86 -12.79
C VAL A 12 23.86 -7.15 -12.85
N GLU A 13 23.74 -6.06 -13.57
CA GLU A 13 22.51 -5.32 -13.77
C GLU A 13 21.46 -6.16 -14.50
N GLU A 14 21.86 -6.87 -15.55
CA GLU A 14 20.98 -7.80 -16.27
C GLU A 14 20.56 -8.97 -15.38
N LEU A 15 21.46 -9.50 -14.57
CA LEU A 15 21.14 -10.53 -13.59
C LEU A 15 20.11 -10.02 -12.57
N ILE A 16 20.32 -8.85 -11.97
CA ILE A 16 19.41 -8.25 -11.01
C ILE A 16 18.03 -8.02 -11.64
N ALA A 17 17.98 -7.54 -12.88
CA ALA A 17 16.71 -7.32 -13.59
C ALA A 17 15.98 -8.64 -13.86
N ALA A 18 16.69 -9.70 -14.24
CA ALA A 18 16.12 -11.00 -14.57
C ALA A 18 15.68 -11.83 -13.37
N LEU A 19 16.32 -11.64 -12.19
CA LEU A 19 15.97 -12.40 -10.99
C LEU A 19 14.52 -12.11 -10.55
N PRO A 20 13.73 -13.16 -10.26
CA PRO A 20 12.45 -12.95 -9.57
C PRO A 20 12.70 -12.46 -8.15
N LYS A 21 11.91 -11.49 -7.73
CA LYS A 21 12.02 -10.82 -6.44
C LYS A 21 10.74 -10.99 -5.62
N VAL A 22 10.87 -10.81 -4.32
CA VAL A 22 9.77 -10.66 -3.39
C VAL A 22 9.91 -9.32 -2.67
N GLU A 23 8.77 -8.67 -2.37
CA GLU A 23 8.70 -7.48 -1.54
C GLU A 23 7.89 -7.82 -0.30
N LEU A 24 8.47 -7.64 0.90
CA LEU A 24 7.82 -8.04 2.14
C LEU A 24 7.41 -6.85 3.02
N HIS A 25 7.70 -5.62 2.59
CA HIS A 25 7.41 -4.43 3.39
C HIS A 25 7.25 -3.18 2.51
N VAL A 26 6.05 -3.00 1.97
CA VAL A 26 5.69 -1.80 1.22
C VAL A 26 4.33 -1.29 1.67
N HIS A 27 4.23 0.01 2.01
CA HIS A 27 2.97 0.66 2.34
C HIS A 27 2.23 1.07 1.07
N LEU A 28 0.98 0.60 0.93
CA LEU A 28 0.17 0.85 -0.26
C LEU A 28 -0.04 2.34 -0.49
N GLU A 29 -0.52 3.05 0.53
CA GLU A 29 -0.84 4.47 0.43
C GLU A 29 0.41 5.31 0.13
N GLY A 30 1.57 4.90 0.68
CA GLY A 30 2.86 5.51 0.41
C GLY A 30 3.43 5.22 -0.98
N SER A 31 2.83 4.28 -1.71
CA SER A 31 3.25 3.90 -3.07
C SER A 31 2.51 4.70 -4.15
N MET A 32 1.64 5.64 -3.78
CA MET A 32 0.88 6.45 -4.72
C MET A 32 1.80 7.30 -5.60
N ARG A 33 1.71 7.09 -6.92
CA ARG A 33 2.52 7.84 -7.88
C ARG A 33 1.95 9.25 -8.10
N PRO A 34 2.81 10.24 -8.41
CA PRO A 34 2.39 11.61 -8.63
C PRO A 34 1.23 11.81 -9.60
N ALA A 35 1.18 10.99 -10.66
CA ALA A 35 0.10 11.08 -11.65
C ALA A 35 -1.25 10.67 -11.07
N LEU A 36 -1.29 9.56 -10.30
CA LEU A 36 -2.51 9.09 -9.65
C LEU A 36 -2.98 10.08 -8.57
N LEU A 37 -2.05 10.63 -7.77
CA LEU A 37 -2.40 11.66 -6.80
C LEU A 37 -3.15 12.84 -7.45
N LEU A 38 -2.64 13.36 -8.58
CA LEU A 38 -3.28 14.46 -9.30
C LEU A 38 -4.65 14.08 -9.86
N GLU A 39 -4.76 12.89 -10.44
CA GLU A 39 -6.02 12.37 -10.98
C GLU A 39 -7.09 12.31 -9.89
N LEU A 40 -6.77 11.68 -8.74
CA LEU A 40 -7.69 11.55 -7.62
C LEU A 40 -7.99 12.88 -6.95
N ALA A 41 -7.01 13.78 -6.85
CA ALA A 41 -7.22 15.13 -6.32
C ALA A 41 -8.24 15.90 -7.17
N VAL A 42 -8.15 15.81 -8.49
CA VAL A 42 -9.11 16.42 -9.42
C VAL A 42 -10.48 15.73 -9.32
N LYS A 43 -10.51 14.39 -9.35
CA LYS A 43 -11.75 13.59 -9.23
C LYS A 43 -12.56 13.98 -7.99
N HIS A 44 -11.90 14.20 -6.87
CA HIS A 44 -12.56 14.45 -5.58
C HIS A 44 -12.54 15.92 -5.13
N GLY A 45 -12.01 16.83 -5.95
CA GLY A 45 -11.93 18.25 -5.60
C GLY A 45 -11.09 18.52 -4.35
N VAL A 46 -10.01 17.75 -4.14
CA VAL A 46 -9.10 17.93 -2.99
C VAL A 46 -8.25 19.16 -3.26
N VAL A 47 -8.32 20.13 -2.35
CA VAL A 47 -7.58 21.38 -2.43
C VAL A 47 -6.34 21.36 -1.55
N GLY A 48 -5.37 22.25 -1.82
CA GLY A 48 -4.16 22.37 -1.01
C GLY A 48 -3.02 21.43 -1.44
N LEU A 49 -3.22 20.64 -2.50
CA LEU A 49 -2.20 19.81 -3.12
C LEU A 49 -1.51 20.55 -4.28
N PRO A 50 -0.25 20.20 -4.64
CA PRO A 50 0.39 20.74 -5.83
C PRO A 50 -0.45 20.44 -7.09
N ALA A 51 -0.55 21.44 -8.00
CA ALA A 51 -1.47 21.39 -9.14
C ALA A 51 -0.85 20.86 -10.45
N SER A 52 0.42 20.47 -10.44
CA SER A 52 1.11 19.91 -11.62
C SER A 52 1.96 18.71 -11.25
N LEU A 53 2.24 17.86 -12.26
CA LEU A 53 3.04 16.66 -12.06
C LEU A 53 4.45 16.98 -11.54
N ASP A 54 5.08 18.02 -12.05
CA ASP A 54 6.42 18.40 -11.61
C ASP A 54 6.41 18.96 -10.18
N ALA A 55 5.40 19.75 -9.83
CA ALA A 55 5.23 20.23 -8.45
C ALA A 55 4.96 19.10 -7.46
N VAL A 56 4.22 18.05 -7.85
CA VAL A 56 4.05 16.85 -6.99
C VAL A 56 5.35 16.08 -6.86
N ARG A 57 6.13 15.94 -7.93
CA ARG A 57 7.45 15.28 -7.87
C ARG A 57 8.39 16.01 -6.93
N GLU A 58 8.46 17.34 -7.02
CA GLU A 58 9.26 18.15 -6.11
C GLU A 58 8.76 18.02 -4.66
N TRP A 59 7.44 17.98 -4.46
CA TRP A 59 6.84 17.80 -3.14
C TRP A 59 7.13 16.43 -2.53
N TYR A 60 7.34 15.40 -3.34
CA TYR A 60 7.76 14.04 -2.92
C TYR A 60 9.26 13.95 -2.61
N GLU A 61 10.03 15.00 -2.80
CA GLU A 61 11.40 15.11 -2.29
C GLU A 61 11.38 15.44 -0.81
N PHE A 62 11.36 14.39 0.02
CA PHE A 62 11.18 14.52 1.47
C PHE A 62 12.39 15.18 2.13
N ARG A 63 12.16 16.24 2.91
CA ARG A 63 13.20 16.95 3.66
C ARG A 63 13.55 16.26 4.97
N ASP A 64 12.54 15.68 5.63
CA ASP A 64 12.62 15.01 6.91
C ASP A 64 11.40 14.10 7.10
N PHE A 65 11.37 13.32 8.18
CA PHE A 65 10.28 12.40 8.48
C PHE A 65 8.91 13.11 8.72
N PRO A 66 8.83 14.25 9.43
CA PRO A 66 7.58 15.01 9.52
C PRO A 66 7.03 15.39 8.15
N HIS A 67 7.86 15.91 7.25
CA HIS A 67 7.43 16.26 5.89
C HIS A 67 6.94 15.03 5.11
N PHE A 68 7.61 13.88 5.25
CA PHE A 68 7.11 12.62 4.67
C PHE A 68 5.71 12.28 5.19
N VAL A 69 5.48 12.39 6.49
CA VAL A 69 4.17 12.11 7.09
C VAL A 69 3.10 13.07 6.57
N ASP A 70 3.40 14.36 6.45
CA ASP A 70 2.48 15.36 5.90
C ASP A 70 2.07 15.01 4.46
N VAL A 71 3.05 14.67 3.61
CA VAL A 71 2.83 14.25 2.22
C VAL A 71 2.00 12.96 2.16
N TYR A 72 2.35 11.97 2.96
CA TYR A 72 1.63 10.70 3.05
C TYR A 72 0.16 10.90 3.44
N LEU A 73 -0.11 11.64 4.51
CA LEU A 73 -1.48 11.90 4.97
C LEU A 73 -2.28 12.71 3.95
N ALA A 74 -1.65 13.65 3.26
CA ALA A 74 -2.30 14.41 2.20
C ALA A 74 -2.65 13.53 0.98
N ALA A 75 -1.78 12.59 0.61
CA ALA A 75 -2.06 11.60 -0.44
C ALA A 75 -3.24 10.69 -0.03
N VAL A 76 -3.26 10.21 1.21
CA VAL A 76 -4.37 9.41 1.76
C VAL A 76 -5.72 10.11 1.66
N GLN A 77 -5.77 11.45 1.76
CA GLN A 77 -7.01 12.23 1.63
C GLN A 77 -7.65 12.15 0.24
N THR A 78 -6.92 11.72 -0.78
CA THR A 78 -7.44 11.56 -2.14
C THR A 78 -8.16 10.23 -2.36
N LEU A 79 -7.96 9.23 -1.50
CA LEU A 79 -8.64 7.93 -1.57
C LEU A 79 -10.03 8.04 -0.92
N ARG A 80 -11.11 7.87 -1.69
CA ARG A 80 -12.47 8.09 -1.21
C ARG A 80 -13.48 7.01 -1.58
N ASP A 81 -13.22 6.24 -2.63
CA ASP A 81 -14.09 5.15 -3.05
C ASP A 81 -13.31 3.88 -3.39
N GLN A 82 -14.02 2.77 -3.61
CA GLN A 82 -13.39 1.48 -3.91
C GLN A 82 -12.56 1.51 -5.19
N GLU A 83 -12.95 2.33 -6.17
CA GLU A 83 -12.21 2.51 -7.41
C GLU A 83 -10.83 3.09 -7.16
N ASP A 84 -10.72 4.09 -6.27
CA ASP A 84 -9.45 4.74 -5.94
C ASP A 84 -8.45 3.73 -5.34
N PHE A 85 -8.94 2.89 -4.40
CA PHE A 85 -8.12 1.83 -3.83
C PHE A 85 -7.72 0.79 -4.89
N ALA A 86 -8.64 0.41 -5.77
CA ALA A 86 -8.33 -0.52 -6.86
C ALA A 86 -7.25 0.04 -7.79
N LEU A 87 -7.38 1.29 -8.23
CA LEU A 87 -6.40 1.97 -9.07
C LEU A 87 -5.02 2.06 -8.39
N LEU A 88 -5.00 2.35 -7.08
CA LEU A 88 -3.74 2.40 -6.33
C LEU A 88 -3.07 1.03 -6.27
N VAL A 89 -3.83 -0.04 -6.05
CA VAL A 89 -3.32 -1.43 -6.07
C VAL A 89 -2.77 -1.78 -7.46
N GLU A 90 -3.53 -1.54 -8.51
CA GLU A 90 -3.12 -1.84 -9.89
C GLU A 90 -1.82 -1.10 -10.26
N GLN A 91 -1.73 0.18 -9.93
CA GLN A 91 -0.54 0.99 -10.17
C GLN A 91 0.68 0.47 -9.39
N THR A 92 0.49 0.14 -8.12
CA THR A 92 1.57 -0.38 -7.26
C THR A 92 2.06 -1.74 -7.77
N ALA A 93 1.13 -2.64 -8.08
CA ALA A 93 1.44 -3.95 -8.64
C ALA A 93 2.18 -3.85 -9.98
N ALA A 94 1.75 -2.97 -10.88
CA ALA A 94 2.43 -2.75 -12.15
C ALA A 94 3.87 -2.24 -11.94
N THR A 95 4.09 -1.37 -10.96
CA THR A 95 5.43 -0.87 -10.61
C THR A 95 6.34 -1.98 -10.08
N LEU A 96 5.82 -2.84 -9.20
CA LEU A 96 6.54 -3.98 -8.64
C LEU A 96 6.83 -5.05 -9.71
N ALA A 97 5.82 -5.38 -10.51
CA ALA A 97 5.95 -6.37 -11.58
C ALA A 97 6.98 -5.95 -12.65
N ALA A 98 7.06 -4.66 -12.98
CA ALA A 98 8.07 -4.11 -13.89
C ALA A 98 9.51 -4.31 -13.36
N GLN A 99 9.68 -4.49 -12.06
CA GLN A 99 10.95 -4.81 -11.40
C GLN A 99 11.16 -6.33 -11.21
N ASN A 100 10.31 -7.15 -11.84
CA ASN A 100 10.30 -8.60 -11.71
C ASN A 100 9.97 -9.11 -10.28
N VAL A 101 9.20 -8.34 -9.50
CA VAL A 101 8.62 -8.80 -8.24
C VAL A 101 7.47 -9.77 -8.56
N ARG A 102 7.46 -10.93 -7.93
CA ARG A 102 6.48 -12.00 -8.15
C ARG A 102 5.52 -12.20 -6.99
N TYR A 103 5.89 -11.72 -5.81
CA TYR A 103 5.10 -11.76 -4.60
C TYR A 103 5.36 -10.49 -3.80
N ALA A 104 4.30 -9.90 -3.24
CA ALA A 104 4.43 -8.78 -2.33
C ALA A 104 3.47 -8.88 -1.15
N GLU A 105 3.98 -8.55 0.04
CA GLU A 105 3.21 -8.29 1.25
C GLU A 105 3.08 -6.78 1.39
N VAL A 106 1.85 -6.31 1.20
CA VAL A 106 1.56 -4.88 1.11
C VAL A 106 0.81 -4.45 2.37
N ILE A 107 1.37 -3.47 3.06
CA ILE A 107 0.81 -2.92 4.29
C ILE A 107 -0.25 -1.89 3.91
N VAL A 108 -1.40 -1.96 4.57
CA VAL A 108 -2.52 -1.03 4.43
C VAL A 108 -2.95 -0.55 5.81
N THR A 109 -3.31 0.73 5.94
CA THR A 109 -3.69 1.34 7.21
C THR A 109 -5.19 1.70 7.22
N PRO A 110 -6.11 0.74 7.47
CA PRO A 110 -7.56 0.99 7.40
C PRO A 110 -8.02 2.09 8.35
N TRP A 111 -7.35 2.25 9.49
CA TRP A 111 -7.63 3.29 10.49
C TRP A 111 -7.67 4.73 9.94
N LEU A 112 -6.98 5.01 8.84
CA LEU A 112 -6.88 6.36 8.29
C LEU A 112 -8.13 6.82 7.53
N HIS A 113 -9.14 5.97 7.36
CA HIS A 113 -10.26 6.21 6.44
C HIS A 113 -11.63 6.43 7.10
N PRO A 114 -11.96 5.88 8.30
CA PRO A 114 -13.31 5.96 8.89
C PRO A 114 -13.81 7.38 9.14
N ASP A 115 -12.95 8.31 9.56
CA ASP A 115 -13.31 9.71 9.81
C ASP A 115 -13.85 10.43 8.55
N ARG A 116 -13.62 9.84 7.37
CA ARG A 116 -14.15 10.31 6.08
C ARG A 116 -15.35 9.51 5.60
N GLY A 117 -15.91 8.64 6.46
CA GLY A 117 -17.05 7.79 6.13
C GLY A 117 -16.70 6.57 5.27
N ILE A 118 -15.42 6.19 5.21
CA ILE A 118 -14.96 5.03 4.44
C ILE A 118 -14.71 3.88 5.43
N SER A 119 -15.57 2.87 5.41
CA SER A 119 -15.46 1.71 6.29
C SER A 119 -14.28 0.80 5.88
N THR A 120 -13.78 0.01 6.82
CA THR A 120 -12.75 -1.01 6.55
C THR A 120 -13.19 -2.00 5.47
N GLU A 121 -14.45 -2.44 5.47
CA GLU A 121 -15.03 -3.29 4.43
C GLU A 121 -14.95 -2.62 3.05
N HIS A 122 -15.22 -1.32 2.99
CA HIS A 122 -15.14 -0.55 1.75
C HIS A 122 -13.70 -0.44 1.22
N VAL A 123 -12.73 -0.22 2.12
CA VAL A 123 -11.30 -0.24 1.77
C VAL A 123 -10.93 -1.60 1.18
N PHE A 124 -11.17 -2.69 1.90
CA PHE A 124 -10.82 -4.04 1.44
C PHE A 124 -11.57 -4.45 0.17
N GLY A 125 -12.80 -4.01 -0.03
CA GLY A 125 -13.52 -4.23 -1.29
C GLY A 125 -12.78 -3.65 -2.50
N GLY A 126 -12.22 -2.45 -2.37
CA GLY A 126 -11.37 -1.84 -3.40
C GLY A 126 -10.03 -2.56 -3.58
N LEU A 127 -9.39 -2.92 -2.46
CA LEU A 127 -8.12 -3.65 -2.49
C LEU A 127 -8.23 -5.00 -3.21
N GLU A 128 -9.26 -5.79 -2.89
CA GLU A 128 -9.48 -7.10 -3.52
C GLU A 128 -9.78 -6.96 -5.01
N ARG A 129 -10.59 -6.00 -5.39
CA ARG A 129 -10.87 -5.72 -6.80
C ARG A 129 -9.59 -5.39 -7.58
N GLY A 130 -8.75 -4.50 -7.03
CA GLY A 130 -7.46 -4.16 -7.65
C GLY A 130 -6.48 -5.34 -7.67
N ARG A 131 -6.44 -6.15 -6.58
CA ARG A 131 -5.62 -7.36 -6.51
C ARG A 131 -5.98 -8.37 -7.60
N GLU A 132 -7.26 -8.67 -7.79
CA GLU A 132 -7.70 -9.61 -8.82
C GLU A 132 -7.30 -9.17 -10.23
N VAL A 133 -7.42 -7.87 -10.54
CA VAL A 133 -6.96 -7.31 -11.81
C VAL A 133 -5.44 -7.43 -11.93
N ALA A 134 -4.71 -6.99 -10.92
CA ALA A 134 -3.24 -6.98 -10.92
C ALA A 134 -2.64 -8.39 -11.04
N GLU A 135 -3.16 -9.37 -10.27
CA GLU A 135 -2.70 -10.77 -10.33
C GLU A 135 -2.95 -11.39 -11.71
N ARG A 136 -4.08 -11.07 -12.35
CA ARG A 136 -4.42 -11.56 -13.69
C ARG A 136 -3.53 -10.94 -14.77
N GLU A 137 -3.26 -9.64 -14.69
CA GLU A 137 -2.59 -8.89 -15.76
C GLU A 137 -1.07 -8.94 -15.67
N SER A 138 -0.51 -8.90 -14.47
CA SER A 138 0.93 -8.84 -14.24
C SER A 138 1.55 -10.13 -13.70
N GLY A 139 0.72 -11.08 -13.23
CA GLY A 139 1.17 -12.33 -12.64
C GLY A 139 1.88 -12.18 -11.29
N ILE A 140 1.86 -10.99 -10.69
CA ILE A 140 2.31 -10.76 -9.32
C ILE A 140 1.26 -11.30 -8.34
N ARG A 141 1.69 -11.85 -7.22
CA ARG A 141 0.79 -12.25 -6.14
C ARG A 141 0.88 -11.25 -5.00
N LEU A 142 -0.28 -10.70 -4.59
CA LEU A 142 -0.38 -9.72 -3.51
C LEU A 142 -1.04 -10.33 -2.27
N ARG A 143 -0.54 -9.95 -1.09
CA ARG A 143 -1.14 -10.23 0.22
C ARG A 143 -1.14 -8.97 1.05
N TRP A 144 -2.13 -8.85 1.93
CA TRP A 144 -2.30 -7.68 2.77
C TRP A 144 -1.80 -7.91 4.18
N LEU A 145 -1.09 -6.93 4.71
CA LEU A 145 -0.82 -6.78 6.12
C LEU A 145 -1.59 -5.54 6.59
N ALA A 146 -2.63 -5.72 7.38
CA ALA A 146 -3.32 -4.58 7.96
C ALA A 146 -2.50 -4.02 9.11
N ASP A 147 -2.41 -2.69 9.24
CA ASP A 147 -1.76 -2.06 10.37
C ASP A 147 -2.62 -0.98 11.04
N PHE A 148 -2.17 -0.55 12.19
CA PHE A 148 -2.70 0.63 12.87
C PHE A 148 -1.56 1.51 13.39
N PRO A 149 -1.77 2.85 13.48
CA PRO A 149 -0.75 3.74 14.01
C PRO A 149 -0.63 3.59 15.53
N GLY A 150 0.49 3.03 16.01
CA GLY A 150 0.71 2.68 17.42
C GLY A 150 0.58 3.84 18.40
N HIS A 151 0.86 5.07 17.99
CA HIS A 151 0.74 6.25 18.84
C HIS A 151 -0.72 6.60 19.25
N TYR A 152 -1.74 5.97 18.63
CA TYR A 152 -3.13 6.05 19.08
C TYR A 152 -3.49 5.01 20.16
N GLY A 153 -2.52 4.15 20.55
CA GLY A 153 -2.65 3.21 21.66
C GLY A 153 -3.36 1.90 21.31
N ALA A 154 -3.45 1.01 22.31
CA ALA A 154 -3.98 -0.34 22.14
C ALA A 154 -5.45 -0.38 21.70
N ALA A 155 -6.28 0.55 22.18
CA ALA A 155 -7.69 0.63 21.76
C ALA A 155 -7.86 0.86 20.25
N CYS A 156 -6.96 1.63 19.62
CA CYS A 156 -6.91 1.76 18.17
C CYS A 156 -6.60 0.42 17.50
N GLY A 157 -5.62 -0.31 18.03
CA GLY A 157 -5.25 -1.64 17.54
C GLY A 157 -6.40 -2.64 17.63
N GLU A 158 -7.10 -2.70 18.77
CA GLU A 158 -8.25 -3.59 18.97
C GLU A 158 -9.38 -3.28 17.98
N GLN A 159 -9.75 -2.01 17.84
CA GLN A 159 -10.80 -1.59 16.90
C GLN A 159 -10.42 -1.88 15.45
N THR A 160 -9.17 -1.65 15.06
CA THR A 160 -8.70 -1.96 13.71
C THR A 160 -8.73 -3.46 13.47
N LEU A 161 -8.23 -4.27 14.42
CA LEU A 161 -8.25 -5.73 14.30
C LEU A 161 -9.67 -6.27 14.18
N ASP A 162 -10.60 -5.80 15.03
CA ASP A 162 -12.01 -6.20 14.96
C ASP A 162 -12.63 -5.89 13.60
N ALA A 163 -12.36 -4.72 13.05
CA ALA A 163 -12.85 -4.31 11.74
C ALA A 163 -12.25 -5.15 10.59
N VAL A 164 -10.96 -5.48 10.68
CA VAL A 164 -10.26 -6.33 9.71
C VAL A 164 -10.81 -7.76 9.74
N LEU A 165 -10.99 -8.33 10.94
CA LEU A 165 -11.57 -9.66 11.11
C LEU A 165 -13.02 -9.72 10.61
N ALA A 166 -13.80 -8.66 10.86
CA ALA A 166 -15.18 -8.57 10.39
C ALA A 166 -15.27 -8.47 8.86
N ALA A 167 -14.27 -7.84 8.19
CA ALA A 167 -14.21 -7.78 6.73
C ALA A 167 -13.99 -9.16 6.09
N GLY A 168 -13.38 -10.12 6.81
CA GLY A 168 -13.29 -11.53 6.42
C GLY A 168 -12.56 -11.79 5.11
N VAL A 169 -11.48 -11.06 4.84
CA VAL A 169 -10.75 -11.11 3.56
C VAL A 169 -9.58 -12.08 3.64
N ASP A 170 -9.65 -13.16 2.89
CA ASP A 170 -8.66 -14.27 2.93
C ASP A 170 -7.24 -13.85 2.51
N SER A 171 -7.10 -12.79 1.76
CA SER A 171 -5.79 -12.27 1.33
C SER A 171 -5.09 -11.41 2.39
N VAL A 172 -5.75 -11.10 3.51
CA VAL A 172 -5.12 -10.52 4.70
C VAL A 172 -4.42 -11.64 5.47
N ILE A 173 -3.10 -11.57 5.56
CA ILE A 173 -2.26 -12.63 6.15
C ILE A 173 -1.55 -12.20 7.44
N GLY A 174 -1.69 -10.95 7.83
CA GLY A 174 -1.04 -10.45 9.04
C GLY A 174 -1.57 -9.12 9.52
N PHE A 175 -1.17 -8.80 10.76
CA PHE A 175 -1.51 -7.57 11.44
C PHE A 175 -0.25 -6.94 12.03
N ASN A 176 -0.11 -5.63 11.94
CA ASN A 176 1.13 -4.93 12.27
C ASN A 176 0.86 -3.62 13.04
N VAL A 177 1.91 -3.07 13.62
CA VAL A 177 1.91 -1.76 14.30
C VAL A 177 2.80 -0.82 13.51
N GLY A 178 2.22 0.23 12.95
CA GLY A 178 2.90 1.25 12.17
C GLY A 178 2.99 2.61 12.88
N GLY A 179 3.45 3.62 12.14
CA GLY A 179 3.49 5.01 12.57
C GLY A 179 4.72 5.38 13.43
N ILE A 180 4.52 6.32 14.35
CA ILE A 180 5.60 6.80 15.23
C ILE A 180 6.00 5.71 16.21
N GLU A 181 7.32 5.58 16.46
CA GLU A 181 7.87 4.61 17.41
C GLU A 181 7.28 4.81 18.81
N VAL A 182 6.76 3.74 19.39
CA VAL A 182 6.17 3.69 20.74
C VAL A 182 6.56 2.37 21.41
N ASP A 183 6.40 2.31 22.73
CA ASP A 183 6.54 1.07 23.48
C ASP A 183 5.51 0.05 22.99
N ARG A 184 5.98 -1.11 22.53
CA ARG A 184 5.14 -2.16 21.91
C ARG A 184 4.55 -3.14 22.90
N ASP A 185 5.02 -3.19 24.14
CA ASP A 185 4.50 -4.10 25.18
C ASP A 185 3.01 -3.86 25.46
N GLN A 186 2.55 -2.60 25.28
CA GLN A 186 1.14 -2.23 25.40
C GLN A 186 0.20 -2.94 24.39
N PHE A 187 0.75 -3.51 23.32
CA PHE A 187 -0.03 -4.16 22.25
C PHE A 187 -0.06 -5.69 22.36
N ALA A 188 0.57 -6.28 23.40
CA ALA A 188 0.64 -7.74 23.56
C ALA A 188 -0.75 -8.39 23.44
N ALA A 189 -1.77 -7.84 24.11
CA ALA A 189 -3.13 -8.38 24.06
C ALA A 189 -3.78 -8.30 22.67
N VAL A 190 -3.39 -7.33 21.84
CA VAL A 190 -3.87 -7.19 20.46
C VAL A 190 -3.19 -8.21 19.55
N ILE A 191 -1.89 -8.41 19.75
CA ILE A 191 -1.06 -9.33 18.92
C ILE A 191 -1.37 -10.79 19.23
N ASP A 192 -1.76 -11.11 20.46
CA ASP A 192 -2.08 -12.50 20.89
C ASP A 192 -3.46 -13.00 20.38
N ARG A 193 -4.25 -12.14 19.75
CA ARG A 193 -5.56 -12.47 19.15
C ARG A 193 -5.46 -13.03 17.75
#